data_9619e6d489b2d8e46cb3110e70273db6
#
_entry.id   9619e6d489b2d8e46cb3110e70273db6
#
_cell.length_a   1.000
_cell.length_b   1.000
_cell.length_c   1.000
_cell.angle_alpha   90.00
_cell.angle_beta   90.00
_cell.angle_gamma   90.00
#
_symmetry.space_group_name_H-M   'P 1'
#
loop_
_entity.id
_entity.type
_entity.pdbx_description
1 polymer ?
#
loop_
_entity_poly.entity_id
_entity_poly.type
_entity_poly.pdbx_seq_one_letter_code
_entity_poly.pdbx_strand_id
1 'polypeptide(L)'
;DKDLRCPNHEHCPAQVRERVFHVAGRGAFDIEGLGYEAAVALLDAGVIANEGDIFALHEADLLQVPLFTRAPKKGEEGPQLSANGAKLIANLDEAKQRPLWRVLVALSIRHVGPTAARALATAFGSVSAIQAASTEALAAVEGVGPTIADSVRQWRSDCQAGQFKI
;
A
#
# COMPACT_ATOMS: atom_id res chain seq x y z
N ASP A 1 21.54 -3.16 14.73
CA ASP A 1 21.46 -3.41 13.28
C ASP A 1 22.73 -2.90 12.62
N LYS A 2 23.36 -3.72 11.79
CA LYS A 2 24.55 -3.35 11.01
C LYS A 2 24.20 -2.72 9.67
N ASP A 3 22.93 -2.63 9.34
CA ASP A 3 22.46 -2.14 8.06
C ASP A 3 22.35 -0.62 8.06
N LEU A 4 23.01 0.01 7.10
CA LEU A 4 22.83 1.43 6.81
C LEU A 4 21.51 1.63 6.11
N ARG A 5 20.61 2.42 6.70
CA ARG A 5 19.31 2.77 6.11
C ARG A 5 19.23 4.27 5.91
N CYS A 6 18.73 4.67 4.74
CA CYS A 6 18.48 6.07 4.46
C CYS A 6 17.21 6.52 5.24
N PRO A 7 17.32 7.55 6.09
CA PRO A 7 16.16 8.01 6.89
C PRO A 7 15.13 8.82 6.07
N ASN A 8 15.48 9.24 4.85
CA ASN A 8 14.59 10.04 3.99
C ASN A 8 13.52 9.19 3.30
N HIS A 9 12.75 8.43 4.09
CA HIS A 9 11.74 7.52 3.54
C HIS A 9 10.49 8.23 3.02
N GLU A 10 10.15 9.41 3.52
CA GLU A 10 8.97 10.16 3.09
C GLU A 10 9.15 10.81 1.71
N HIS A 11 10.33 11.35 1.44
CA HIS A 11 10.56 12.20 0.27
C HIS A 11 11.53 11.61 -0.77
N CYS A 12 12.20 10.51 -0.44
CA CYS A 12 13.10 9.86 -1.41
C CYS A 12 12.29 9.20 -2.54
N PRO A 13 12.41 9.67 -3.81
CA PRO A 13 11.61 9.14 -4.91
C PRO A 13 11.80 7.64 -5.10
N ALA A 14 13.01 7.13 -4.91
CA ALA A 14 13.29 5.71 -5.04
C ALA A 14 12.54 4.89 -3.98
N GLN A 15 12.53 5.35 -2.72
CA GLN A 15 11.83 4.65 -1.64
C GLN A 15 10.30 4.74 -1.81
N VAL A 16 9.78 5.87 -2.28
CA VAL A 16 8.34 6.00 -2.57
C VAL A 16 7.91 5.04 -3.68
N ARG A 17 8.69 4.92 -4.77
CA ARG A 17 8.44 3.96 -5.85
C ARG A 17 8.38 2.52 -5.34
N GLU A 18 9.35 2.14 -4.52
CA GLU A 18 9.41 0.80 -3.93
C GLU A 18 8.23 0.52 -3.00
N ARG A 19 7.77 1.50 -2.22
CA ARG A 19 6.59 1.34 -1.36
C ARG A 19 5.30 1.19 -2.18
N VAL A 20 5.10 1.99 -3.22
CA VAL A 20 3.96 1.84 -4.14
C VAL A 20 3.98 0.45 -4.78
N PHE A 21 5.13 0.03 -5.30
CA PHE A 21 5.30 -1.29 -5.90
C PHE A 21 5.05 -2.43 -4.89
N HIS A 22 5.55 -2.30 -3.65
CA HIS A 22 5.32 -3.27 -2.60
C HIS A 22 3.84 -3.40 -2.22
N VAL A 23 3.15 -2.28 -2.03
CA VAL A 23 1.70 -2.26 -1.69
C VAL A 23 0.88 -2.93 -2.78
N ALA A 24 1.20 -2.71 -4.04
CA ALA A 24 0.53 -3.34 -5.18
C ALA A 24 0.93 -4.80 -5.40
N GLY A 25 2.01 -5.26 -4.78
CA GLY A 25 2.60 -6.57 -5.01
C GLY A 25 1.73 -7.75 -4.54
N ARG A 26 2.04 -8.95 -5.05
CA ARG A 26 1.31 -10.19 -4.77
C ARG A 26 1.23 -10.56 -3.28
N GLY A 27 2.24 -10.19 -2.51
CA GLY A 27 2.27 -10.43 -1.06
C GLY A 27 1.37 -9.51 -0.26
N ALA A 28 0.99 -8.36 -0.83
CA ALA A 28 0.15 -7.34 -0.22
C ALA A 28 -1.23 -7.29 -0.89
N PHE A 29 -1.59 -6.21 -1.56
CA PHE A 29 -2.93 -6.05 -2.17
C PHE A 29 -3.12 -6.81 -3.48
N ASP A 30 -2.05 -7.27 -4.13
CA ASP A 30 -2.08 -8.01 -5.41
C ASP A 30 -2.92 -7.28 -6.48
N ILE A 31 -2.48 -6.07 -6.82
CA ILE A 31 -3.17 -5.21 -7.78
C ILE A 31 -2.58 -5.45 -9.17
N GLU A 32 -3.27 -6.25 -9.97
CA GLU A 32 -2.86 -6.50 -11.34
C GLU A 32 -2.92 -5.21 -12.17
N GLY A 33 -1.89 -4.96 -12.97
CA GLY A 33 -1.75 -3.74 -13.76
C GLY A 33 -1.02 -2.60 -13.07
N LEU A 34 -0.70 -2.72 -11.77
CA LEU A 34 0.11 -1.77 -11.02
C LEU A 34 1.49 -2.36 -10.71
N GLY A 35 2.25 -2.63 -11.77
CA GLY A 35 3.67 -3.01 -11.68
C GLY A 35 4.57 -1.80 -11.50
N TYR A 36 5.90 -2.02 -11.54
CA TYR A 36 6.88 -0.96 -11.31
C TYR A 36 6.77 0.20 -12.32
N GLU A 37 6.59 -0.10 -13.61
CA GLU A 37 6.40 0.90 -14.66
C GLU A 37 5.16 1.78 -14.40
N ALA A 38 4.05 1.16 -14.00
CA ALA A 38 2.83 1.87 -13.66
C ALA A 38 3.01 2.75 -12.41
N ALA A 39 3.69 2.25 -11.38
CA ALA A 39 4.01 3.03 -10.18
C ALA A 39 4.85 4.27 -10.53
N VAL A 40 5.88 4.12 -11.36
CA VAL A 40 6.70 5.24 -11.85
C VAL A 40 5.84 6.24 -12.63
N ALA A 41 5.02 5.77 -13.58
CA ALA A 41 4.18 6.63 -14.41
C ALA A 41 3.17 7.44 -13.59
N LEU A 42 2.54 6.84 -12.59
CA LEU A 42 1.59 7.50 -11.70
C LEU A 42 2.26 8.57 -10.82
N LEU A 43 3.45 8.28 -10.28
CA LEU A 43 4.23 9.22 -9.48
C LEU A 43 4.76 10.37 -10.34
N ASP A 44 5.29 10.09 -11.51
CA ASP A 44 5.87 11.10 -12.42
C ASP A 44 4.78 12.04 -12.98
N ALA A 45 3.56 11.54 -13.20
CA ALA A 45 2.42 12.37 -13.59
C ALA A 45 1.84 13.18 -12.40
N GLY A 46 2.27 12.93 -11.17
CA GLY A 46 1.81 13.62 -9.98
C GLY A 46 0.38 13.30 -9.55
N VAL A 47 -0.22 12.24 -10.10
CA VAL A 47 -1.58 11.80 -9.71
C VAL A 47 -1.59 11.03 -8.39
N ILE A 48 -0.44 10.52 -7.97
CA ILE A 48 -0.19 10.01 -6.62
C ILE A 48 1.11 10.62 -6.08
N ALA A 49 1.20 10.80 -4.77
CA ALA A 49 2.40 11.25 -4.07
C ALA A 49 2.99 10.15 -3.18
N ASN A 50 2.19 9.18 -2.78
CA ASN A 50 2.58 8.08 -1.91
C ASN A 50 1.71 6.84 -2.17
N GLU A 51 2.00 5.76 -1.46
CA GLU A 51 1.31 4.46 -1.58
C GLU A 51 -0.16 4.48 -1.15
N GLY A 52 -0.56 5.40 -0.28
CA GLY A 52 -1.95 5.54 0.15
C GLY A 52 -2.86 6.11 -0.94
N ASP A 53 -2.32 6.97 -1.78
CA ASP A 53 -3.09 7.67 -2.82
C ASP A 53 -3.63 6.73 -3.91
N ILE A 54 -3.02 5.54 -4.08
CA ILE A 54 -3.45 4.59 -5.12
C ILE A 54 -4.92 4.17 -4.98
N PHE A 55 -5.44 4.12 -3.75
CA PHE A 55 -6.83 3.73 -3.47
C PHE A 55 -7.85 4.85 -3.73
N ALA A 56 -7.38 6.08 -3.93
CA ALA A 56 -8.19 7.24 -4.29
C ALA A 56 -8.19 7.52 -5.80
N LEU A 57 -7.46 6.75 -6.60
CA LEU A 57 -7.41 6.92 -8.06
C LEU A 57 -8.76 6.67 -8.71
N HIS A 58 -9.11 7.57 -9.61
CA HIS A 58 -10.28 7.51 -10.48
C HIS A 58 -9.88 7.55 -11.96
N GLU A 59 -10.82 7.27 -12.86
CA GLU A 59 -10.58 7.33 -14.31
C GLU A 59 -10.01 8.68 -14.76
N ALA A 60 -10.50 9.78 -14.18
CA ALA A 60 -10.04 11.13 -14.51
C ALA A 60 -8.54 11.35 -14.22
N ASP A 61 -8.02 10.70 -13.17
CA ASP A 61 -6.59 10.75 -12.83
C ASP A 61 -5.77 9.98 -13.86
N LEU A 62 -6.24 8.80 -14.26
CA LEU A 62 -5.56 7.95 -15.25
C LEU A 62 -5.55 8.58 -16.65
N LEU A 63 -6.51 9.43 -16.99
CA LEU A 63 -6.49 10.18 -18.23
C LEU A 63 -5.33 11.18 -18.34
N GLN A 64 -4.70 11.54 -17.22
CA GLN A 64 -3.50 12.38 -17.15
C GLN A 64 -2.20 11.57 -17.32
N VAL A 65 -2.28 10.24 -17.34
CA VAL A 65 -1.13 9.32 -17.39
C VAL A 65 -1.09 8.65 -18.75
N PRO A 66 -0.13 8.99 -19.64
CA PRO A 66 -0.05 8.45 -21.00
C PRO A 66 -0.08 6.92 -21.07
N LEU A 67 0.50 6.23 -20.08
CA LEU A 67 0.52 4.76 -20.00
C LEU A 67 -0.90 4.15 -19.97
N PHE A 68 -1.88 4.87 -19.46
CA PHE A 68 -3.27 4.40 -19.28
C PHE A 68 -4.24 5.02 -20.26
N THR A 69 -3.75 5.77 -21.26
CA THR A 69 -4.58 6.42 -22.25
C THR A 69 -4.41 5.83 -23.64
N ARG A 70 -5.37 6.08 -24.50
CA ARG A 70 -5.33 5.82 -25.94
C ARG A 70 -5.80 7.03 -26.73
N ALA A 71 -5.43 7.10 -28.00
CA ALA A 71 -5.96 8.09 -28.92
C ALA A 71 -7.49 7.95 -29.09
N PRO A 72 -8.19 9.08 -29.26
CA PRO A 72 -9.64 9.05 -29.51
C PRO A 72 -9.96 8.40 -30.86
N LYS A 73 -11.06 7.67 -30.90
CA LYS A 73 -11.66 7.17 -32.16
C LYS A 73 -12.59 8.21 -32.76
N LYS A 74 -13.10 7.93 -33.97
CA LYS A 74 -14.05 8.81 -34.64
C LYS A 74 -15.28 9.09 -33.76
N GLY A 75 -15.51 10.35 -33.44
CA GLY A 75 -16.61 10.79 -32.57
C GLY A 75 -16.29 10.89 -31.09
N GLU A 76 -15.06 10.56 -30.66
CA GLU A 76 -14.56 10.79 -29.30
C GLU A 76 -13.72 12.07 -29.26
N GLU A 77 -13.81 12.83 -28.18
CA GLU A 77 -13.00 14.04 -27.96
C GLU A 77 -11.96 13.79 -26.87
N GLY A 78 -10.70 14.18 -27.13
CA GLY A 78 -9.60 14.08 -26.19
C GLY A 78 -9.10 12.65 -25.94
N PRO A 79 -8.11 12.49 -25.06
CA PRO A 79 -7.58 11.18 -24.70
C PRO A 79 -8.62 10.33 -24.00
N GLN A 80 -8.67 9.06 -24.35
CA GLN A 80 -9.59 8.07 -23.79
C GLN A 80 -8.84 7.09 -22.91
N LEU A 81 -9.51 6.54 -21.92
CA LEU A 81 -8.93 5.50 -21.07
C LEU A 81 -8.63 4.24 -21.91
N SER A 82 -7.42 3.71 -21.76
CA SER A 82 -7.05 2.45 -22.40
C SER A 82 -7.71 1.25 -21.69
N ALA A 83 -7.70 0.10 -22.33
CA ALA A 83 -8.18 -1.14 -21.72
C ALA A 83 -7.39 -1.47 -20.43
N ASN A 84 -6.09 -1.19 -20.41
CA ASN A 84 -5.26 -1.37 -19.21
C ASN A 84 -5.64 -0.38 -18.10
N GLY A 85 -5.97 0.87 -18.45
CA GLY A 85 -6.44 1.86 -17.47
C GLY A 85 -7.77 1.45 -16.85
N ALA A 86 -8.74 1.01 -17.67
CA ALA A 86 -10.03 0.52 -17.18
C ALA A 86 -9.86 -0.73 -16.29
N LYS A 87 -8.98 -1.65 -16.68
CA LYS A 87 -8.66 -2.84 -15.88
C LYS A 87 -8.01 -2.47 -14.56
N LEU A 88 -7.12 -1.48 -14.52
CA LEU A 88 -6.50 -1.02 -13.29
C LEU A 88 -7.55 -0.48 -12.30
N ILE A 89 -8.50 0.34 -12.74
CA ILE A 89 -9.58 0.85 -11.88
C ILE A 89 -10.39 -0.31 -11.28
N ALA A 90 -10.81 -1.28 -12.10
CA ALA A 90 -11.54 -2.45 -11.62
C ALA A 90 -10.73 -3.26 -10.59
N ASN A 91 -9.43 -3.44 -10.83
CA ASN A 91 -8.53 -4.17 -9.93
C ASN A 91 -8.29 -3.41 -8.62
N LEU A 92 -8.27 -2.08 -8.64
CA LEU A 92 -8.20 -1.25 -7.43
C LEU A 92 -9.46 -1.42 -6.57
N ASP A 93 -10.64 -1.45 -7.17
CA ASP A 93 -11.90 -1.66 -6.44
C ASP A 93 -11.96 -3.06 -5.83
N GLU A 94 -11.48 -4.07 -6.55
CA GLU A 94 -11.35 -5.43 -6.01
C GLU A 94 -10.33 -5.47 -4.86
N ALA A 95 -9.20 -4.78 -4.98
CA ALA A 95 -8.16 -4.73 -3.96
C ALA A 95 -8.65 -4.14 -2.62
N LYS A 96 -9.61 -3.21 -2.65
CA LYS A 96 -10.25 -2.66 -1.44
C LYS A 96 -10.99 -3.71 -0.60
N GLN A 97 -11.28 -4.87 -1.18
CA GLN A 97 -11.93 -6.00 -0.50
C GLN A 97 -10.95 -7.05 0.04
N ARG A 98 -9.65 -6.80 -0.07
CA ARG A 98 -8.64 -7.75 0.43
C ARG A 98 -8.74 -7.94 1.94
N PRO A 99 -8.46 -9.15 2.46
CA PRO A 99 -8.53 -9.42 3.89
C PRO A 99 -7.49 -8.62 4.69
N LEU A 100 -7.81 -8.32 5.94
CA LEU A 100 -7.01 -7.49 6.85
C LEU A 100 -5.52 -7.89 6.92
N TRP A 101 -5.21 -9.20 6.89
CA TRP A 101 -3.81 -9.62 6.96
C TRP A 101 -2.96 -9.10 5.77
N ARG A 102 -3.56 -8.92 4.59
CA ARG A 102 -2.87 -8.33 3.43
C ARG A 102 -2.60 -6.84 3.62
N VAL A 103 -3.52 -6.14 4.26
CA VAL A 103 -3.32 -4.75 4.67
C VAL A 103 -2.13 -4.64 5.62
N LEU A 104 -2.06 -5.51 6.61
CA LEU A 104 -0.95 -5.52 7.58
C LEU A 104 0.41 -5.79 6.91
N VAL A 105 0.46 -6.68 5.93
CA VAL A 105 1.68 -6.91 5.13
C VAL A 105 2.04 -5.67 4.32
N ALA A 106 1.05 -5.02 3.69
CA ALA A 106 1.26 -3.80 2.90
C ALA A 106 1.82 -2.63 3.73
N LEU A 107 1.46 -2.55 5.02
CA LEU A 107 1.97 -1.56 5.96
C LEU A 107 3.47 -1.69 6.25
N SER A 108 4.11 -2.78 5.83
CA SER A 108 5.54 -3.03 6.01
C SER A 108 6.03 -2.90 7.46
N ILE A 109 5.17 -3.26 8.42
CA ILE A 109 5.54 -3.25 9.84
C ILE A 109 6.70 -4.25 10.02
N ARG A 110 7.78 -3.79 10.62
CA ARG A 110 8.99 -4.60 10.82
C ARG A 110 8.64 -5.92 11.50
N HIS A 111 9.18 -7.02 11.02
CA HIS A 111 8.95 -8.40 11.50
C HIS A 111 7.52 -8.94 11.31
N VAL A 112 6.58 -8.15 10.77
CA VAL A 112 5.22 -8.59 10.48
C VAL A 112 5.15 -9.12 9.05
N GLY A 113 5.46 -10.39 8.87
CA GLY A 113 5.23 -11.13 7.61
C GLY A 113 3.83 -11.74 7.55
N PRO A 114 3.51 -12.51 6.49
CA PRO A 114 2.17 -13.09 6.30
C PRO A 114 1.65 -13.90 7.48
N THR A 115 2.51 -14.66 8.15
CA THR A 115 2.13 -15.50 9.30
C THR A 115 1.70 -14.64 10.49
N ALA A 116 2.52 -13.68 10.91
CA ALA A 116 2.19 -12.77 11.99
C ALA A 116 1.00 -11.86 11.65
N ALA A 117 0.90 -11.40 10.39
CA ALA A 117 -0.22 -10.61 9.91
C ALA A 117 -1.55 -11.37 10.02
N ARG A 118 -1.57 -12.65 9.66
CA ARG A 118 -2.77 -13.49 9.82
C ARG A 118 -3.13 -13.71 11.28
N ALA A 119 -2.13 -13.97 12.14
CA ALA A 119 -2.35 -14.13 13.58
C ALA A 119 -2.95 -12.86 14.19
N LEU A 120 -2.40 -11.70 13.89
CA LEU A 120 -2.91 -10.40 14.35
C LEU A 120 -4.33 -10.12 13.80
N ALA A 121 -4.56 -10.38 12.51
CA ALA A 121 -5.88 -10.18 11.90
C ALA A 121 -6.96 -11.07 12.53
N THR A 122 -6.63 -12.32 12.83
CA THR A 122 -7.54 -13.26 13.48
C THR A 122 -7.82 -12.85 14.93
N ALA A 123 -6.80 -12.43 15.68
CA ALA A 123 -6.94 -12.11 17.10
C ALA A 123 -7.69 -10.77 17.32
N PHE A 124 -7.49 -9.78 16.47
CA PHE A 124 -7.99 -8.42 16.70
C PHE A 124 -9.06 -7.95 15.71
N GLY A 125 -9.13 -8.50 14.52
CA GLY A 125 -10.17 -8.25 13.52
C GLY A 125 -10.12 -6.90 12.81
N SER A 126 -9.38 -5.90 13.30
CA SER A 126 -9.24 -4.58 12.65
C SER A 126 -7.90 -3.91 12.96
N VAL A 127 -7.48 -2.99 12.09
CA VAL A 127 -6.28 -2.15 12.33
C VAL A 127 -6.46 -1.33 13.61
N SER A 128 -7.63 -0.75 13.82
CA SER A 128 -7.93 0.05 15.01
C SER A 128 -7.81 -0.77 16.30
N ALA A 129 -8.27 -2.02 16.32
CA ALA A 129 -8.11 -2.91 17.46
C ALA A 129 -6.64 -3.26 17.73
N ILE A 130 -5.86 -3.49 16.68
CA ILE A 130 -4.40 -3.72 16.79
C ILE A 130 -3.69 -2.47 17.32
N GLN A 131 -4.08 -1.29 16.87
CA GLN A 131 -3.53 -0.02 17.36
C GLN A 131 -3.90 0.25 18.83
N ALA A 132 -5.06 -0.17 19.28
CA ALA A 132 -5.53 0.01 20.67
C ALA A 132 -4.99 -1.07 21.63
N ALA A 133 -4.51 -2.20 21.13
CA ALA A 133 -4.05 -3.32 21.95
C ALA A 133 -2.81 -2.97 22.77
N SER A 134 -2.70 -3.50 24.00
CA SER A 134 -1.48 -3.41 24.79
C SER A 134 -0.35 -4.27 24.20
N THR A 135 0.88 -3.93 24.51
CA THR A 135 2.05 -4.71 24.05
C THR A 135 1.97 -6.16 24.55
N GLU A 136 1.48 -6.36 25.77
CA GLU A 136 1.27 -7.65 26.40
C GLU A 136 0.22 -8.47 25.66
N ALA A 137 -0.90 -7.84 25.30
CA ALA A 137 -1.97 -8.49 24.51
C ALA A 137 -1.49 -8.90 23.11
N LEU A 138 -0.70 -8.06 22.45
CA LEU A 138 -0.08 -8.38 21.16
C LEU A 138 0.91 -9.55 21.30
N ALA A 139 1.79 -9.52 22.32
CA ALA A 139 2.79 -10.56 22.54
C ALA A 139 2.19 -11.91 22.94
N ALA A 140 0.99 -11.94 23.52
CA ALA A 140 0.27 -13.16 23.91
C ALA A 140 -0.35 -13.89 22.73
N VAL A 141 -0.45 -13.26 21.55
CA VAL A 141 -0.97 -13.92 20.34
C VAL A 141 0.03 -14.95 19.85
N GLU A 142 -0.43 -16.17 19.63
CA GLU A 142 0.40 -17.24 19.07
C GLU A 142 0.96 -16.82 17.70
N GLY A 143 2.26 -16.96 17.50
CA GLY A 143 2.96 -16.57 16.28
C GLY A 143 3.38 -15.08 16.22
N VAL A 144 3.08 -14.28 17.24
CA VAL A 144 3.48 -12.86 17.33
C VAL A 144 4.70 -12.69 18.23
N GLY A 145 4.58 -12.95 19.50
CA GLY A 145 5.68 -12.81 20.47
C GLY A 145 6.15 -11.37 20.73
N PRO A 146 7.14 -11.18 21.66
CA PRO A 146 7.53 -9.86 22.13
C PRO A 146 8.16 -8.97 21.06
N THR A 147 9.00 -9.53 20.18
CA THR A 147 9.71 -8.78 19.13
C THR A 147 8.73 -8.14 18.12
N ILE A 148 7.72 -8.88 17.72
CA ILE A 148 6.69 -8.39 16.78
C ILE A 148 5.79 -7.39 17.51
N ALA A 149 5.40 -7.65 18.75
CA ALA A 149 4.62 -6.73 19.57
C ALA A 149 5.32 -5.36 19.72
N ASP A 150 6.63 -5.36 19.97
CA ASP A 150 7.44 -4.13 19.99
C ASP A 150 7.47 -3.42 18.64
N SER A 151 7.57 -4.16 17.55
CA SER A 151 7.52 -3.58 16.19
C SER A 151 6.18 -2.93 15.89
N VAL A 152 5.07 -3.54 16.29
CA VAL A 152 3.72 -2.96 16.17
C VAL A 152 3.59 -1.70 17.04
N ARG A 153 4.13 -1.73 18.26
CA ARG A 153 4.17 -0.55 19.13
C ARG A 153 4.95 0.61 18.49
N GLN A 154 6.12 0.33 17.92
CA GLN A 154 6.92 1.35 17.23
C GLN A 154 6.18 1.92 16.03
N TRP A 155 5.63 1.08 15.16
CA TRP A 155 4.82 1.51 14.03
C TRP A 155 3.66 2.42 14.45
N ARG A 156 2.95 2.09 15.52
CA ARG A 156 1.88 2.93 16.07
C ARG A 156 2.39 4.31 16.49
N SER A 157 3.56 4.39 17.14
CA SER A 157 4.19 5.65 17.52
C SER A 157 4.55 6.49 16.28
N ASP A 158 5.08 5.84 15.24
CA ASP A 158 5.45 6.48 13.97
C ASP A 158 4.21 7.02 13.24
N CYS A 159 3.07 6.30 13.27
CA CYS A 159 1.80 6.78 12.75
C CYS A 159 1.30 8.04 13.49
N GLN A 160 1.39 8.06 14.82
CA GLN A 160 1.00 9.21 15.64
C GLN A 160 1.89 10.42 15.39
N ALA A 161 3.17 10.20 15.09
CA ALA A 161 4.12 11.24 14.70
C ALA A 161 3.93 11.75 13.25
N GLY A 162 2.98 11.21 12.51
CA GLY A 162 2.68 11.59 11.14
C GLY A 162 3.63 11.01 10.08
N GLN A 163 4.47 10.05 10.49
CA GLN A 163 5.42 9.40 9.57
C GLN A 163 4.77 8.34 8.65
N PHE A 164 3.54 7.94 8.95
CA PHE A 164 2.70 7.09 8.10
C PHE A 164 1.31 7.69 8.00
N LYS A 165 0.90 8.06 6.81
CA LYS A 165 -0.46 8.47 6.51
C LYS A 165 -1.16 7.30 5.81
N ILE A 166 -2.01 6.62 6.54
CA ILE A 166 -2.97 5.67 5.97
C ILE A 166 -4.35 6.07 6.43
#